data_d95fef3f6d6c3eecd6f826b2a400eebf
#
_entry.id   d95fef3f6d6c3eecd6f826b2a400eebf
#
_cell.length_a   1.000
_cell.length_b   1.000
_cell.length_c   1.000
_cell.angle_alpha   90.00
_cell.angle_beta   90.00
_cell.angle_gamma   90.00
#
_symmetry.space_group_name_H-M   'P 1'
#
loop_
_entity.id
_entity.type
_entity.pdbx_description
1 polymer ?
#
loop_
_entity_poly.entity_id
_entity_poly.type
_entity_poly.pdbx_seq_one_letter_code
_entity_poly.pdbx_strand_id
1 'polypeptide(L)'
;MKILRLLTVLVIAALTFAACDDTTEEIGGSITNKIDNINISNSAFNVTTKSIVADSVLSRNNMGLIGKMKDPETGNYVKGDYMTQLSVLPTFDVDTLDYIKQANKGSIEADSCYLLVSYNASYGDTIAPMKVTAYEMTKPMSEDKEYYSNYDAFKERWVSENNQHWSSNYNLSNTSDVKNFKIYLNKEYKKDGKTYKNYGSYIMQTYAEHPEYFKTNFKFLHNVCPGFYIKNVGGTGNMAKIWNTELIFYWTRHKTINKDSTAVSIGYNRFDGTEEVLQLNKIENDTENLKKLASKYQEKCTYLKSPAGIFTEVTLPIEDIMKGHEKDTLNTATISFPRLNNDNEDNPYNFATPSTILMVQKDSLQSFFEKSKLADNRTSYTASYSSTGTYKNAYTFQNIANLVSAMYKNKGKGENWNKVVLVPVNVITTTQGYTTVISKINHDMSLASTRLIVGTDDPDKDYTTDKVTGKKVASGPIRIKVIYSKFKEE
;
A
#
# COMPACT_ATOMS: atom_id res chain seq x y z
N MET A 1 51.55 41.45 -27.47
CA MET A 1 50.42 40.67 -27.95
C MET A 1 49.64 39.90 -26.86
N LYS A 2 50.25 39.35 -25.79
CA LYS A 2 49.52 38.62 -24.72
C LYS A 2 48.69 39.54 -23.81
N ILE A 3 49.20 40.73 -23.49
CA ILE A 3 48.48 41.73 -22.65
C ILE A 3 47.27 42.32 -23.33
N LEU A 4 47.33 42.55 -24.66
CA LEU A 4 46.21 43.08 -25.42
C LEU A 4 45.06 42.07 -25.51
N ARG A 5 45.35 40.76 -25.59
CA ARG A 5 44.31 39.69 -25.56
C ARG A 5 43.67 39.54 -24.18
N LEU A 6 44.42 39.75 -23.09
CA LEU A 6 43.91 39.72 -21.73
C LEU A 6 42.94 40.90 -21.46
N LEU A 7 43.30 42.08 -21.96
CA LEU A 7 42.45 43.26 -21.87
C LEU A 7 41.13 43.12 -22.68
N THR A 8 41.22 42.49 -23.85
CA THR A 8 40.01 42.24 -24.68
C THR A 8 39.03 41.27 -24.03
N VAL A 9 39.57 40.19 -23.36
CA VAL A 9 38.76 39.23 -22.62
C VAL A 9 38.14 39.88 -21.38
N LEU A 10 38.85 40.77 -20.70
CA LEU A 10 38.36 41.46 -19.51
C LEU A 10 37.23 42.49 -19.89
N VAL A 11 37.35 43.17 -21.02
CA VAL A 11 36.32 44.07 -21.51
C VAL A 11 35.07 43.34 -21.99
N ILE A 12 35.23 42.17 -22.63
CA ILE A 12 34.09 41.34 -23.02
C ILE A 12 33.37 40.76 -21.78
N ALA A 13 34.12 40.32 -20.75
CA ALA A 13 33.56 39.84 -19.48
C ALA A 13 32.82 40.97 -18.72
N ALA A 14 33.34 42.20 -18.74
CA ALA A 14 32.68 43.34 -18.11
C ALA A 14 31.37 43.76 -18.83
N LEU A 15 31.29 43.59 -20.16
CA LEU A 15 30.08 43.87 -20.92
C LEU A 15 28.96 42.84 -20.75
N THR A 16 29.28 41.61 -20.33
CA THR A 16 28.28 40.59 -20.04
C THR A 16 27.63 40.75 -18.66
N PHE A 17 28.21 41.53 -17.75
CA PHE A 17 27.57 41.84 -16.45
C PHE A 17 26.73 43.10 -16.46
N ALA A 18 26.76 43.88 -17.52
CA ALA A 18 25.91 45.09 -17.65
C ALA A 18 24.59 44.87 -18.44
N ALA A 19 24.32 43.62 -18.83
CA ALA A 19 23.12 43.26 -19.60
C ALA A 19 22.00 42.58 -18.75
N CYS A 20 22.06 42.70 -17.42
CA CYS A 20 20.94 42.39 -16.55
C CYS A 20 20.41 43.71 -15.96
N ASP A 21 19.85 44.54 -16.79
CA ASP A 21 18.98 45.63 -16.33
C ASP A 21 17.53 45.23 -16.53
N ASP A 22 16.76 45.42 -15.49
CA ASP A 22 15.33 45.06 -15.32
C ASP A 22 14.35 45.76 -16.29
N THR A 23 14.68 45.83 -17.58
CA THR A 23 13.80 46.49 -18.56
C THR A 23 12.77 45.56 -19.20
N THR A 24 12.67 44.29 -18.77
CA THR A 24 11.63 43.38 -19.24
C THR A 24 10.26 43.64 -18.60
N GLU A 25 10.19 44.32 -17.46
CA GLU A 25 8.91 44.76 -16.90
C GLU A 25 8.25 45.92 -17.66
N GLU A 26 9.03 46.80 -18.28
CA GLU A 26 8.48 47.94 -19.06
C GLU A 26 8.04 47.56 -20.47
N ILE A 27 8.62 46.52 -21.10
CA ILE A 27 8.25 46.14 -22.49
C ILE A 27 6.87 45.47 -22.55
N GLY A 28 6.48 44.74 -21.47
CA GLY A 28 5.13 44.19 -21.35
C GLY A 28 4.07 45.22 -21.01
N GLY A 29 4.39 46.23 -20.23
CA GLY A 29 3.48 47.28 -19.78
C GLY A 29 3.10 48.33 -20.83
N SER A 30 3.89 48.45 -21.91
CA SER A 30 3.58 49.40 -23.00
C SER A 30 2.68 48.82 -24.09
N ILE A 31 2.47 47.53 -24.13
CA ILE A 31 1.67 46.81 -25.12
C ILE A 31 0.28 46.45 -24.57
N THR A 32 0.12 46.35 -23.26
CA THR A 32 -1.18 46.12 -22.65
C THR A 32 -1.88 47.44 -22.33
N ASN A 33 -3.08 47.59 -22.81
CA ASN A 33 -3.99 48.69 -22.41
C ASN A 33 -4.05 48.72 -20.88
N LYS A 34 -4.14 49.90 -20.26
CA LYS A 34 -4.33 50.04 -18.80
C LYS A 34 -5.51 49.25 -18.23
N ILE A 35 -6.37 48.76 -19.10
CA ILE A 35 -7.55 47.93 -18.82
C ILE A 35 -7.18 46.48 -18.51
N ASP A 36 -6.02 45.96 -18.96
CA ASP A 36 -5.59 44.58 -18.78
C ASP A 36 -4.75 44.35 -17.52
N ASN A 37 -4.70 45.28 -16.58
CA ASN A 37 -3.96 45.15 -15.35
C ASN A 37 -4.63 44.11 -14.41
N ILE A 38 -3.99 42.98 -14.23
CA ILE A 38 -4.39 41.95 -13.28
C ILE A 38 -3.88 42.33 -11.89
N ASN A 39 -4.77 42.45 -10.92
CA ASN A 39 -4.40 42.59 -9.53
C ASN A 39 -4.15 41.20 -8.94
N ILE A 40 -2.94 40.99 -8.44
CA ILE A 40 -2.56 39.74 -7.75
C ILE A 40 -2.55 40.00 -6.25
N SER A 41 -3.21 39.15 -5.49
CA SER A 41 -3.16 39.17 -4.03
C SER A 41 -2.86 37.78 -3.47
N ASN A 42 -2.25 37.72 -2.30
CA ASN A 42 -1.97 36.47 -1.60
C ASN A 42 -2.52 36.51 -0.18
N SER A 43 -2.85 35.35 0.32
CA SER A 43 -3.33 35.16 1.69
C SER A 43 -2.94 33.77 2.22
N ALA A 44 -2.94 33.62 3.54
CA ALA A 44 -2.70 32.34 4.20
C ALA A 44 -3.76 32.12 5.29
N PHE A 45 -4.35 30.92 5.29
CA PHE A 45 -5.43 30.58 6.22
C PHE A 45 -5.04 29.33 7.03
N ASN A 46 -5.40 29.31 8.30
CA ASN A 46 -5.16 28.17 9.17
C ASN A 46 -6.04 26.98 8.74
N VAL A 47 -5.47 25.78 8.85
CA VAL A 47 -6.13 24.52 8.50
C VAL A 47 -6.19 23.65 9.74
N THR A 48 -7.34 23.08 10.06
CA THR A 48 -7.48 22.17 11.19
C THR A 48 -7.36 20.73 10.76
N THR A 49 -6.70 19.92 11.58
CA THR A 49 -6.52 18.49 11.34
C THR A 49 -6.87 17.67 12.56
N LYS A 50 -7.34 16.45 12.35
CA LYS A 50 -7.55 15.46 13.41
C LYS A 50 -7.30 14.06 12.92
N SER A 51 -6.93 13.16 13.82
CA SER A 51 -6.84 11.74 13.52
C SER A 51 -8.23 11.11 13.46
N ILE A 52 -8.44 10.22 12.50
CA ILE A 52 -9.64 9.39 12.39
C ILE A 52 -9.25 7.92 12.30
N VAL A 53 -10.00 7.05 12.97
CA VAL A 53 -9.77 5.61 12.87
C VAL A 53 -10.27 5.11 11.52
N ALA A 54 -9.44 4.29 10.86
CA ALA A 54 -9.75 3.61 9.62
C ALA A 54 -9.79 2.11 9.90
N ASP A 55 -10.95 1.58 10.26
CA ASP A 55 -11.11 0.17 10.68
C ASP A 55 -10.80 -0.81 9.56
N SER A 56 -10.96 -0.40 8.31
CA SER A 56 -10.72 -1.24 7.14
C SER A 56 -10.34 -0.42 5.91
N VAL A 57 -9.66 -1.09 5.00
CA VAL A 57 -9.29 -0.58 3.68
C VAL A 57 -9.59 -1.64 2.63
N LEU A 58 -9.76 -1.23 1.37
CA LEU A 58 -9.92 -2.18 0.27
C LEU A 58 -8.66 -3.05 0.16
N SER A 59 -8.83 -4.37 0.23
CA SER A 59 -7.76 -5.31 0.55
C SER A 59 -7.33 -6.19 -0.62
N ARG A 60 -7.97 -6.12 -1.77
CA ARG A 60 -7.57 -6.87 -2.97
C ARG A 60 -6.18 -6.43 -3.41
N ASN A 61 -5.20 -7.34 -3.29
CA ASN A 61 -3.80 -7.06 -3.57
C ASN A 61 -3.08 -8.34 -3.99
N ASN A 62 -1.94 -8.20 -4.68
CA ASN A 62 -1.09 -9.31 -5.12
C ASN A 62 -0.06 -9.73 -4.06
N MET A 63 -0.15 -9.21 -2.84
CA MET A 63 0.79 -9.46 -1.76
C MET A 63 0.06 -9.81 -0.47
N GLY A 64 0.62 -10.76 0.30
CA GLY A 64 0.13 -11.12 1.62
C GLY A 64 0.92 -10.43 2.74
N LEU A 65 0.28 -10.23 3.89
CA LEU A 65 0.95 -9.88 5.14
C LEU A 65 0.69 -11.00 6.14
N ILE A 66 1.75 -11.53 6.76
CA ILE A 66 1.62 -12.57 7.79
C ILE A 66 2.51 -12.27 8.98
N GLY A 67 1.93 -12.29 10.17
CA GLY A 67 2.64 -12.07 11.43
C GLY A 67 1.90 -11.15 12.38
N LYS A 68 2.58 -10.75 13.46
CA LYS A 68 2.06 -9.82 14.47
C LYS A 68 3.22 -9.03 15.06
N MET A 69 3.10 -7.71 15.10
CA MET A 69 4.11 -6.87 15.73
C MET A 69 3.51 -5.58 16.26
N LYS A 70 4.29 -4.89 17.10
CA LYS A 70 3.95 -3.58 17.62
C LYS A 70 4.53 -2.50 16.73
N ASP A 71 3.72 -1.54 16.35
CA ASP A 71 4.14 -0.30 15.69
C ASP A 71 4.78 0.63 16.72
N PRO A 72 6.08 0.93 16.64
CA PRO A 72 6.74 1.80 17.62
C PRO A 72 6.19 3.23 17.66
N GLU A 73 5.70 3.73 16.53
CA GLU A 73 5.18 5.10 16.40
C GLU A 73 3.85 5.30 17.13
N THR A 74 2.93 4.36 16.94
CA THR A 74 1.58 4.44 17.54
C THR A 74 1.45 3.63 18.83
N GLY A 75 2.42 2.76 19.12
CA GLY A 75 2.34 1.79 20.23
C GLY A 75 1.27 0.71 20.00
N ASN A 76 0.65 0.67 18.83
CA ASN A 76 -0.44 -0.23 18.49
C ASN A 76 0.09 -1.58 17.96
N TYR A 77 -0.60 -2.68 18.31
CA TYR A 77 -0.34 -3.96 17.66
C TYR A 77 -1.06 -4.03 16.32
N VAL A 78 -0.35 -4.52 15.32
CA VAL A 78 -0.88 -4.88 14.01
C VAL A 78 -0.64 -6.35 13.77
N LYS A 79 -1.67 -7.05 13.28
CA LYS A 79 -1.62 -8.46 12.89
C LYS A 79 -2.08 -8.58 11.45
N GLY A 80 -1.34 -9.35 10.67
CA GLY A 80 -1.66 -9.71 9.29
C GLY A 80 -1.96 -11.20 9.18
N ASP A 81 -3.03 -11.53 8.48
CA ASP A 81 -3.37 -12.84 7.94
C ASP A 81 -3.72 -12.64 6.46
N TYR A 82 -3.70 -13.69 5.63
CA TYR A 82 -4.10 -13.52 4.23
C TYR A 82 -4.77 -14.75 3.64
N MET A 83 -5.62 -14.54 2.64
CA MET A 83 -6.16 -15.57 1.77
C MET A 83 -5.45 -15.51 0.41
N THR A 84 -5.17 -16.67 -0.16
CA THR A 84 -4.58 -16.81 -1.48
C THR A 84 -5.26 -17.93 -2.26
N GLN A 85 -5.61 -17.66 -3.49
CA GLN A 85 -5.93 -18.68 -4.49
C GLN A 85 -4.66 -19.07 -5.23
N LEU A 86 -4.70 -20.17 -5.94
CA LEU A 86 -3.57 -20.69 -6.70
C LEU A 86 -3.96 -20.85 -8.16
N SER A 87 -3.10 -20.45 -9.08
CA SER A 87 -3.30 -20.58 -10.52
C SER A 87 -2.79 -21.92 -11.03
N VAL A 88 -3.46 -22.43 -12.04
CA VAL A 88 -3.02 -23.61 -12.81
C VAL A 88 -2.62 -23.20 -14.22
N LEU A 89 -1.49 -23.68 -14.69
CA LEU A 89 -1.09 -23.46 -16.09
C LEU A 89 -1.90 -24.37 -17.03
N PRO A 90 -2.33 -23.90 -18.23
CA PRO A 90 -3.03 -24.73 -19.20
C PRO A 90 -2.24 -25.97 -19.66
N THR A 91 -0.90 -25.91 -19.51
CA THR A 91 0.04 -27.00 -19.82
C THR A 91 0.30 -27.93 -18.64
N PHE A 92 -0.45 -27.76 -17.52
CA PHE A 92 -0.29 -28.61 -16.36
C PHE A 92 -0.50 -30.07 -16.72
N ASP A 93 0.44 -30.92 -16.32
CA ASP A 93 0.40 -32.35 -16.52
C ASP A 93 1.13 -33.06 -15.34
N VAL A 94 0.59 -34.19 -14.92
CA VAL A 94 1.28 -35.14 -14.03
C VAL A 94 1.81 -36.25 -14.92
N ASP A 95 3.04 -36.07 -15.37
CA ASP A 95 3.72 -36.97 -16.31
C ASP A 95 3.80 -38.39 -15.75
N THR A 96 3.57 -39.37 -16.63
CA THR A 96 3.89 -40.80 -16.39
C THR A 96 3.23 -41.43 -15.17
N LEU A 97 1.90 -41.34 -15.04
CA LEU A 97 1.12 -41.95 -13.91
C LEU A 97 1.48 -43.44 -13.70
N ASP A 98 1.75 -44.18 -14.75
CA ASP A 98 2.12 -45.60 -14.65
C ASP A 98 3.45 -45.81 -13.92
N TYR A 99 4.43 -44.92 -14.11
CA TYR A 99 5.69 -45.00 -13.38
C TYR A 99 5.53 -44.61 -11.90
N ILE A 100 4.54 -43.76 -11.58
CA ILE A 100 4.18 -43.44 -10.20
C ILE A 100 3.52 -44.63 -9.54
N LYS A 101 2.60 -45.32 -10.23
CA LYS A 101 1.98 -46.56 -9.76
C LYS A 101 3.01 -47.67 -9.51
N GLN A 102 4.03 -47.79 -10.39
CA GLN A 102 5.12 -48.76 -10.18
C GLN A 102 5.90 -48.46 -8.91
N ALA A 103 6.16 -47.19 -8.60
CA ALA A 103 6.84 -46.78 -7.36
C ALA A 103 6.01 -47.04 -6.12
N ASN A 104 4.68 -46.93 -6.19
CA ASN A 104 3.76 -46.93 -5.06
C ASN A 104 2.80 -48.14 -5.04
N LYS A 105 3.25 -49.31 -5.50
CA LYS A 105 2.47 -50.58 -5.46
C LYS A 105 1.07 -50.46 -6.07
N GLY A 106 0.93 -49.69 -7.13
CA GLY A 106 -0.34 -49.47 -7.85
C GLY A 106 -1.08 -48.21 -7.48
N SER A 107 -0.66 -47.49 -6.46
CA SER A 107 -1.30 -46.22 -6.02
C SER A 107 -0.66 -45.00 -6.70
N ILE A 108 -1.45 -43.93 -6.83
CA ILE A 108 -0.94 -42.60 -7.24
C ILE A 108 -0.79 -41.77 -5.95
N GLU A 109 0.46 -41.57 -5.52
CA GLU A 109 0.76 -40.90 -4.26
C GLU A 109 1.89 -39.89 -4.40
N ALA A 110 1.73 -38.74 -3.71
CA ALA A 110 2.83 -37.82 -3.50
C ALA A 110 3.63 -38.21 -2.26
N ASP A 111 4.95 -38.06 -2.35
CA ASP A 111 5.86 -38.31 -1.25
C ASP A 111 5.81 -37.18 -0.23
N SER A 112 5.71 -35.94 -0.71
CA SER A 112 5.63 -34.73 0.09
C SER A 112 4.81 -33.66 -0.60
N CYS A 113 4.10 -32.86 0.22
CA CYS A 113 3.35 -31.69 -0.22
C CYS A 113 3.48 -30.57 0.79
N TYR A 114 3.69 -29.33 0.33
CA TYR A 114 3.77 -28.15 1.21
C TYR A 114 3.40 -26.86 0.48
N LEU A 115 2.98 -25.88 1.26
CA LEU A 115 2.96 -24.49 0.81
C LEU A 115 4.34 -23.88 1.06
N LEU A 116 4.95 -23.34 0.01
CA LEU A 116 6.15 -22.51 0.07
C LEU A 116 5.71 -21.06 0.10
N VAL A 117 5.95 -20.38 1.22
CA VAL A 117 5.56 -18.99 1.42
C VAL A 117 6.79 -18.13 1.28
N SER A 118 6.88 -17.40 0.16
CA SER A 118 8.03 -16.57 -0.20
C SER A 118 7.76 -15.11 0.13
N TYR A 119 8.72 -14.44 0.80
CA TYR A 119 8.61 -13.05 1.20
C TYR A 119 9.76 -12.19 0.67
N ASN A 120 9.47 -10.93 0.35
CA ASN A 120 10.45 -9.96 -0.16
C ASN A 120 10.81 -8.87 0.86
N ALA A 121 10.05 -8.73 1.92
CA ALA A 121 10.35 -7.84 3.03
C ALA A 121 9.94 -8.47 4.36
N SER A 122 10.68 -8.12 5.41
CA SER A 122 10.39 -8.49 6.79
C SER A 122 10.47 -7.25 7.67
N TYR A 123 9.60 -7.19 8.66
CA TYR A 123 9.51 -6.12 9.65
C TYR A 123 9.71 -6.72 11.04
N GLY A 124 10.36 -5.98 11.93
CA GLY A 124 10.59 -6.39 13.30
C GLY A 124 11.74 -7.36 13.49
N ASP A 125 11.69 -8.14 14.58
CA ASP A 125 12.72 -9.12 14.96
C ASP A 125 12.60 -10.40 14.12
N THR A 126 13.53 -10.58 13.19
CA THR A 126 13.52 -11.72 12.24
C THR A 126 13.72 -13.08 12.92
N ILE A 127 14.32 -13.15 14.11
CA ILE A 127 14.53 -14.40 14.84
C ILE A 127 13.36 -14.77 15.75
N ALA A 128 12.42 -13.84 16.00
CA ALA A 128 11.24 -14.12 16.82
C ALA A 128 10.45 -15.32 16.28
N PRO A 129 10.15 -16.32 17.15
CA PRO A 129 9.41 -17.50 16.73
C PRO A 129 7.93 -17.18 16.51
N MET A 130 7.43 -17.57 15.35
CA MET A 130 6.05 -17.36 14.92
C MET A 130 5.39 -18.71 14.61
N LYS A 131 4.05 -18.74 14.69
CA LYS A 131 3.25 -19.91 14.33
C LYS A 131 2.13 -19.51 13.37
N VAL A 132 2.01 -20.27 12.29
CA VAL A 132 0.93 -20.11 11.30
C VAL A 132 0.11 -21.39 11.18
N THR A 133 -1.13 -21.22 10.74
CA THR A 133 -2.00 -22.33 10.32
C THR A 133 -2.58 -21.99 8.95
N ALA A 134 -2.44 -22.91 8.00
CA ALA A 134 -3.09 -22.87 6.71
C ALA A 134 -4.41 -23.66 6.79
N TYR A 135 -5.52 -23.02 6.48
CA TYR A 135 -6.85 -23.61 6.34
C TYR A 135 -7.19 -23.68 4.86
N GLU A 136 -7.61 -24.85 4.38
CA GLU A 136 -8.18 -24.94 3.04
C GLU A 136 -9.50 -24.16 2.99
N MET A 137 -9.70 -23.36 1.93
CA MET A 137 -10.94 -22.63 1.74
C MET A 137 -12.09 -23.57 1.33
N THR A 138 -13.31 -23.22 1.68
CA THR A 138 -14.52 -24.00 1.35
C THR A 138 -15.03 -23.70 -0.05
N LYS A 139 -14.67 -22.54 -0.58
CA LYS A 139 -15.11 -22.02 -1.88
C LYS A 139 -14.11 -20.99 -2.40
N PRO A 140 -13.99 -20.78 -3.71
CA PRO A 140 -13.15 -19.72 -4.26
C PRO A 140 -13.73 -18.34 -3.96
N MET A 141 -12.86 -17.33 -3.98
CA MET A 141 -13.27 -15.92 -3.92
C MET A 141 -13.88 -15.50 -5.26
N SER A 142 -14.78 -14.51 -5.23
CA SER A 142 -15.42 -13.95 -6.42
C SER A 142 -14.71 -12.67 -6.86
N GLU A 143 -14.48 -12.51 -8.16
CA GLU A 143 -13.88 -11.30 -8.72
C GLU A 143 -14.83 -10.10 -8.68
N ASP A 144 -16.14 -10.34 -8.66
CA ASP A 144 -17.17 -9.31 -8.67
C ASP A 144 -17.44 -8.71 -7.28
N LYS A 145 -16.75 -9.20 -6.25
CA LYS A 145 -16.95 -8.75 -4.87
C LYS A 145 -15.81 -7.84 -4.42
N GLU A 146 -16.17 -6.73 -3.77
CA GLU A 146 -15.22 -5.90 -3.04
C GLU A 146 -14.89 -6.52 -1.66
N TYR A 147 -13.60 -6.56 -1.33
CA TYR A 147 -13.11 -7.15 -0.10
C TYR A 147 -12.36 -6.12 0.73
N TYR A 148 -12.72 -6.01 2.00
CA TYR A 148 -12.09 -5.12 2.95
C TYR A 148 -11.19 -5.88 3.93
N SER A 149 -10.15 -5.22 4.42
CA SER A 149 -9.12 -5.83 5.28
C SER A 149 -9.61 -6.34 6.64
N ASN A 150 -10.84 -6.04 7.03
CA ASN A 150 -11.47 -6.50 8.27
C ASN A 150 -12.38 -7.71 8.11
N TYR A 151 -12.35 -8.41 6.96
CA TYR A 151 -13.19 -9.58 6.75
C TYR A 151 -12.93 -10.66 7.82
N ASP A 152 -13.96 -11.44 8.13
CA ASP A 152 -13.85 -12.59 9.02
C ASP A 152 -14.04 -13.88 8.22
N ALA A 153 -12.93 -14.58 7.93
CA ALA A 153 -12.95 -15.77 7.09
C ALA A 153 -13.85 -16.90 7.63
N PHE A 154 -13.99 -17.01 8.97
CA PHE A 154 -14.83 -18.02 9.60
C PHE A 154 -16.32 -17.62 9.59
N LYS A 155 -16.64 -16.38 9.96
CA LYS A 155 -18.04 -15.88 9.93
C LYS A 155 -18.61 -15.85 8.53
N GLU A 156 -17.80 -15.47 7.55
CA GLU A 156 -18.17 -15.46 6.13
C GLU A 156 -18.15 -16.86 5.49
N ARG A 157 -17.79 -17.88 6.27
CA ARG A 157 -17.72 -19.29 5.83
C ARG A 157 -16.77 -19.48 4.63
N TRP A 158 -15.68 -18.74 4.58
CA TRP A 158 -14.57 -18.98 3.66
C TRP A 158 -13.73 -20.16 4.09
N VAL A 159 -13.65 -20.39 5.40
CA VAL A 159 -12.99 -21.53 6.05
C VAL A 159 -13.85 -22.05 7.20
N SER A 160 -13.60 -23.27 7.62
CA SER A 160 -14.24 -23.87 8.78
C SER A 160 -13.20 -24.48 9.70
N GLU A 161 -13.41 -24.41 11.01
CA GLU A 161 -12.54 -25.07 11.99
C GLU A 161 -12.59 -26.60 11.86
N ASN A 162 -13.69 -27.13 11.31
CA ASN A 162 -13.87 -28.56 11.04
C ASN A 162 -13.12 -29.02 9.77
N ASN A 163 -12.70 -28.08 8.91
CA ASN A 163 -11.90 -28.41 7.74
C ASN A 163 -10.47 -28.77 8.16
N GLN A 164 -9.84 -29.57 7.33
CA GLN A 164 -8.46 -29.93 7.54
C GLN A 164 -7.57 -28.71 7.48
N HIS A 165 -6.60 -28.64 8.39
CA HIS A 165 -5.66 -27.54 8.51
C HIS A 165 -4.27 -28.01 8.94
N TRP A 166 -3.26 -27.22 8.62
CA TRP A 166 -1.86 -27.55 8.85
C TRP A 166 -1.15 -26.37 9.51
N SER A 167 -0.42 -26.66 10.57
CA SER A 167 0.32 -25.65 11.33
C SER A 167 1.82 -25.83 11.16
N SER A 168 2.54 -24.72 11.12
CA SER A 168 4.00 -24.68 11.07
C SER A 168 4.53 -23.56 11.96
N ASN A 169 5.69 -23.80 12.56
CA ASN A 169 6.47 -22.76 13.20
C ASN A 169 7.44 -22.19 12.17
N TYR A 170 7.71 -20.89 12.23
CA TYR A 170 8.68 -20.22 11.36
C TYR A 170 9.34 -19.05 12.07
N ASN A 171 10.43 -18.57 11.52
CA ASN A 171 11.02 -17.26 11.74
C ASN A 171 11.45 -16.67 10.39
N LEU A 172 11.91 -15.44 10.39
CA LEU A 172 12.29 -14.71 9.18
C LEU A 172 13.80 -14.54 9.04
N SER A 173 14.59 -15.35 9.75
CA SER A 173 16.06 -15.28 9.74
C SER A 173 16.72 -15.94 8.52
N ASN A 174 15.94 -16.40 7.55
CA ASN A 174 16.45 -17.03 6.33
C ASN A 174 17.35 -16.06 5.55
N THR A 175 18.60 -16.46 5.31
CA THR A 175 19.62 -15.67 4.60
C THR A 175 19.78 -16.03 3.13
N SER A 176 18.99 -16.98 2.60
CA SER A 176 19.02 -17.35 1.19
C SER A 176 18.53 -16.21 0.29
N ASP A 177 18.93 -16.21 -0.97
CA ASP A 177 18.52 -15.22 -1.97
C ASP A 177 17.00 -15.12 -2.11
N VAL A 178 16.31 -16.25 -2.06
CA VAL A 178 14.84 -16.32 -1.99
C VAL A 178 14.42 -16.68 -0.57
N LYS A 179 13.96 -15.69 0.16
CA LYS A 179 13.50 -15.85 1.54
C LYS A 179 12.13 -16.50 1.57
N ASN A 180 12.01 -17.61 2.30
CA ASN A 180 10.76 -18.37 2.40
C ASN A 180 10.67 -19.17 3.69
N PHE A 181 9.48 -19.68 3.98
CA PHE A 181 9.21 -20.75 4.93
C PHE A 181 8.17 -21.72 4.39
N LYS A 182 8.07 -22.92 5.00
CA LYS A 182 7.21 -24.00 4.53
C LYS A 182 6.09 -24.31 5.53
N ILE A 183 4.92 -24.63 5.00
CA ILE A 183 3.81 -25.23 5.75
C ILE A 183 3.55 -26.60 5.12
N TYR A 184 3.94 -27.68 5.83
CA TYR A 184 3.81 -29.04 5.32
C TYR A 184 2.37 -29.52 5.36
N LEU A 185 1.88 -30.01 4.21
CA LEU A 185 0.55 -30.59 4.02
C LEU A 185 0.60 -32.14 3.98
N ASN A 186 1.54 -32.73 4.71
CA ASN A 186 1.85 -34.18 4.67
C ASN A 186 0.94 -35.05 5.53
N LYS A 187 0.01 -34.46 6.29
CA LYS A 187 -0.98 -35.23 7.05
C LYS A 187 -1.97 -35.89 6.11
N GLU A 188 -2.52 -37.05 6.54
CA GLU A 188 -3.65 -37.70 5.89
C GLU A 188 -4.75 -36.68 5.55
N TYR A 189 -5.23 -36.68 4.33
CA TYR A 189 -6.22 -35.75 3.83
C TYR A 189 -7.52 -36.49 3.49
N LYS A 190 -8.67 -35.94 3.92
CA LYS A 190 -9.99 -36.53 3.69
C LYS A 190 -10.87 -35.58 2.89
N LYS A 191 -11.44 -36.06 1.79
CA LYS A 191 -12.39 -35.33 0.98
C LYS A 191 -13.38 -36.28 0.33
N ASP A 192 -14.66 -35.96 0.34
CA ASP A 192 -15.76 -36.71 -0.28
C ASP A 192 -15.78 -38.21 0.07
N GLY A 193 -15.49 -38.50 1.34
CA GLY A 193 -15.47 -39.90 1.85
C GLY A 193 -14.21 -40.70 1.48
N LYS A 194 -13.32 -40.17 0.66
CA LYS A 194 -12.00 -40.77 0.35
C LYS A 194 -10.93 -40.26 1.30
N THR A 195 -9.93 -41.10 1.53
CA THR A 195 -8.74 -40.77 2.34
C THR A 195 -7.49 -40.86 1.47
N TYR A 196 -6.67 -39.82 1.50
CA TYR A 196 -5.45 -39.68 0.76
C TYR A 196 -4.25 -39.58 1.71
N LYS A 197 -3.08 -40.06 1.30
CA LYS A 197 -1.85 -40.02 2.07
C LYS A 197 -1.49 -38.60 2.53
N ASN A 198 -1.66 -37.62 1.63
CA ASN A 198 -1.46 -36.21 1.87
C ASN A 198 -2.22 -35.37 0.83
N TYR A 199 -2.19 -34.05 0.94
CA TYR A 199 -2.87 -33.15 0.00
C TYR A 199 -2.36 -33.27 -1.43
N GLY A 200 -1.05 -33.53 -1.66
CA GLY A 200 -0.48 -33.77 -2.99
C GLY A 200 -1.01 -35.04 -3.63
N SER A 201 -1.21 -36.11 -2.86
CA SER A 201 -1.83 -37.36 -3.35
C SER A 201 -3.27 -37.13 -3.79
N TYR A 202 -4.03 -36.31 -3.04
CA TYR A 202 -5.36 -35.87 -3.47
C TYR A 202 -5.34 -35.16 -4.83
N ILE A 203 -4.45 -34.19 -5.00
CA ILE A 203 -4.28 -33.45 -6.26
C ILE A 203 -3.98 -34.39 -7.42
N MET A 204 -3.01 -35.29 -7.24
CA MET A 204 -2.56 -36.22 -8.30
C MET A 204 -3.66 -37.22 -8.68
N GLN A 205 -4.40 -37.76 -7.71
CA GLN A 205 -5.51 -38.68 -7.99
C GLN A 205 -6.68 -37.98 -8.64
N THR A 206 -6.99 -36.74 -8.20
CA THR A 206 -8.00 -35.91 -8.86
C THR A 206 -7.61 -35.59 -10.31
N TYR A 207 -6.33 -35.33 -10.60
CA TYR A 207 -5.85 -35.14 -11.95
C TYR A 207 -6.03 -36.41 -12.80
N ALA A 208 -5.72 -37.59 -12.25
CA ALA A 208 -5.87 -38.85 -12.95
C ALA A 208 -7.34 -39.20 -13.26
N GLU A 209 -8.28 -38.81 -12.37
CA GLU A 209 -9.70 -39.04 -12.55
C GLU A 209 -10.37 -37.94 -13.42
N HIS A 210 -9.91 -36.68 -13.30
CA HIS A 210 -10.54 -35.48 -13.86
C HIS A 210 -9.52 -34.46 -14.41
N PRO A 211 -8.75 -34.79 -15.47
CA PRO A 211 -7.74 -33.89 -16.02
C PRO A 211 -8.33 -32.57 -16.56
N GLU A 212 -9.64 -32.56 -16.91
CA GLU A 212 -10.35 -31.37 -17.36
C GLU A 212 -10.49 -30.29 -16.29
N TYR A 213 -10.38 -30.63 -15.00
CA TYR A 213 -10.43 -29.66 -13.89
C TYR A 213 -9.17 -28.78 -13.83
N PHE A 214 -8.08 -29.20 -14.48
CA PHE A 214 -6.79 -28.52 -14.48
C PHE A 214 -6.55 -27.66 -15.75
N LYS A 215 -7.56 -27.46 -16.59
CA LYS A 215 -7.43 -26.74 -17.85
C LYS A 215 -7.63 -25.23 -17.74
N THR A 216 -8.30 -24.75 -16.67
CA THR A 216 -8.53 -23.32 -16.40
C THR A 216 -8.51 -23.05 -14.90
N ASN A 217 -8.13 -21.84 -14.50
CA ASN A 217 -8.20 -21.41 -13.09
C ASN A 217 -9.59 -21.56 -12.51
N PHE A 218 -10.63 -21.20 -13.28
CA PHE A 218 -12.01 -21.35 -12.83
C PHE A 218 -12.36 -22.79 -12.44
N LYS A 219 -12.07 -23.76 -13.29
CA LYS A 219 -12.36 -25.18 -13.01
C LYS A 219 -11.50 -25.69 -11.85
N PHE A 220 -10.22 -25.33 -11.80
CA PHE A 220 -9.32 -25.74 -10.75
C PHE A 220 -9.76 -25.23 -9.39
N LEU A 221 -10.10 -23.95 -9.28
CA LEU A 221 -10.55 -23.33 -8.05
C LEU A 221 -11.89 -23.88 -7.54
N HIS A 222 -12.81 -24.23 -8.45
CA HIS A 222 -14.14 -24.72 -8.05
C HIS A 222 -14.20 -26.23 -7.78
N ASN A 223 -13.30 -27.02 -8.36
CA ASN A 223 -13.39 -28.49 -8.27
C ASN A 223 -12.20 -29.14 -7.55
N VAL A 224 -11.06 -28.44 -7.43
CA VAL A 224 -9.84 -29.02 -6.86
C VAL A 224 -9.39 -28.27 -5.62
N CYS A 225 -8.93 -27.02 -5.77
CA CYS A 225 -8.31 -26.24 -4.71
C CYS A 225 -8.85 -24.81 -4.69
N PRO A 226 -9.81 -24.47 -3.85
CA PRO A 226 -10.37 -23.11 -3.75
C PRO A 226 -9.36 -22.08 -3.27
N GLY A 227 -8.26 -22.52 -2.64
CA GLY A 227 -7.23 -21.68 -2.06
C GLY A 227 -7.02 -21.93 -0.57
N PHE A 228 -6.21 -21.10 0.05
CA PHE A 228 -5.84 -21.21 1.47
C PHE A 228 -6.01 -19.88 2.20
N TYR A 229 -6.50 -19.94 3.45
CA TYR A 229 -6.39 -18.88 4.43
C TYR A 229 -5.22 -19.17 5.35
N ILE A 230 -4.21 -18.31 5.32
CA ILE A 230 -3.00 -18.44 6.15
C ILE A 230 -3.11 -17.46 7.30
N LYS A 231 -3.22 -18.00 8.52
CA LYS A 231 -3.52 -17.27 9.74
C LYS A 231 -2.33 -17.32 10.70
N ASN A 232 -1.91 -16.18 11.21
CA ASN A 232 -1.02 -16.14 12.37
C ASN A 232 -1.81 -16.58 13.61
N VAL A 233 -1.35 -17.68 14.24
CA VAL A 233 -2.00 -18.25 15.41
C VAL A 233 -1.13 -18.18 16.66
N GLY A 234 0.11 -17.70 16.56
CA GLY A 234 1.01 -17.55 17.69
C GLY A 234 2.29 -16.79 17.34
N GLY A 235 2.93 -16.28 18.36
CA GLY A 235 4.12 -15.43 18.24
C GLY A 235 3.78 -13.96 18.01
N THR A 236 4.75 -13.11 18.32
CA THR A 236 4.72 -11.67 18.08
C THR A 236 6.16 -11.18 17.97
N GLY A 237 6.38 -10.14 17.21
CA GLY A 237 7.71 -9.52 17.06
C GLY A 237 8.11 -9.31 15.61
N ASN A 238 7.49 -10.01 14.65
CA ASN A 238 7.76 -9.78 13.24
C ASN A 238 6.52 -9.91 12.36
N MET A 239 6.66 -9.44 11.13
CA MET A 239 5.71 -9.60 10.04
C MET A 239 6.45 -9.73 8.71
N ALA A 240 6.00 -10.65 7.85
CA ALA A 240 6.52 -10.84 6.51
C ALA A 240 5.57 -10.27 5.46
N LYS A 241 6.13 -9.65 4.41
CA LYS A 241 5.42 -9.25 3.20
C LYS A 241 5.58 -10.34 2.15
N ILE A 242 4.52 -11.09 1.94
CA ILE A 242 4.50 -12.25 1.04
C ILE A 242 4.27 -11.78 -0.38
N TRP A 243 5.16 -12.18 -1.30
CA TRP A 243 5.02 -11.88 -2.71
C TRP A 243 4.54 -13.08 -3.53
N ASN A 244 4.77 -14.33 -3.03
CA ASN A 244 4.26 -15.54 -3.67
C ASN A 244 3.97 -16.64 -2.63
N THR A 245 2.95 -17.44 -2.91
CA THR A 245 2.64 -18.67 -2.18
C THR A 245 2.47 -19.78 -3.19
N GLU A 246 3.28 -20.82 -3.08
CA GLU A 246 3.31 -21.94 -4.02
C GLU A 246 2.86 -23.21 -3.30
N LEU A 247 1.94 -23.95 -3.89
CA LEU A 247 1.64 -25.33 -3.49
C LEU A 247 2.53 -26.27 -4.29
N ILE A 248 3.47 -26.92 -3.62
CA ILE A 248 4.46 -27.79 -4.25
C ILE A 248 4.26 -29.21 -3.75
N PHE A 249 4.29 -30.18 -4.66
CA PHE A 249 4.26 -31.59 -4.31
C PHE A 249 5.23 -32.39 -5.16
N TYR A 250 5.80 -33.43 -4.57
CA TYR A 250 6.81 -34.29 -5.15
C TYR A 250 6.33 -35.72 -5.16
N TRP A 251 6.80 -36.50 -6.13
CA TRP A 251 6.54 -37.92 -6.22
C TRP A 251 7.74 -38.68 -6.77
N THR A 252 7.89 -39.95 -6.39
CA THR A 252 8.86 -40.88 -6.94
C THR A 252 8.26 -41.58 -8.15
N ARG A 253 9.07 -41.81 -9.15
CA ARG A 253 8.75 -42.58 -10.38
C ARG A 253 9.72 -43.73 -10.54
N HIS A 254 9.20 -44.92 -10.85
CA HIS A 254 9.98 -46.07 -11.23
C HIS A 254 9.72 -46.40 -12.68
N LYS A 255 10.77 -46.44 -13.50
CA LYS A 255 10.72 -46.89 -14.90
C LYS A 255 11.54 -48.13 -15.05
N THR A 256 10.91 -49.25 -15.33
CA THR A 256 11.61 -50.49 -15.68
C THR A 256 12.30 -50.32 -17.01
N ILE A 257 13.64 -50.47 -17.05
CA ILE A 257 14.46 -50.36 -18.27
C ILE A 257 14.60 -51.74 -18.90
N ASN A 258 14.88 -52.77 -18.09
CA ASN A 258 14.95 -54.17 -18.45
C ASN A 258 14.61 -55.06 -17.23
N LYS A 259 14.69 -56.38 -17.36
CA LYS A 259 14.32 -57.34 -16.32
C LYS A 259 15.04 -57.11 -14.97
N ASP A 260 16.26 -56.56 -15.02
CA ASP A 260 17.15 -56.44 -13.85
C ASP A 260 17.46 -55.01 -13.47
N SER A 261 16.83 -54.00 -14.15
CA SER A 261 17.15 -52.58 -13.95
C SER A 261 15.91 -51.73 -13.95
N THR A 262 15.79 -50.90 -12.89
CA THR A 262 14.75 -49.88 -12.72
C THR A 262 15.40 -48.52 -12.52
N ALA A 263 15.05 -47.55 -13.33
CA ALA A 263 15.42 -46.17 -13.10
C ALA A 263 14.46 -45.54 -12.12
N VAL A 264 15.02 -44.91 -11.10
CA VAL A 264 14.28 -44.12 -10.10
C VAL A 264 14.51 -42.66 -10.35
N SER A 265 13.44 -41.86 -10.34
CA SER A 265 13.54 -40.40 -10.49
C SER A 265 12.44 -39.71 -9.68
N ILE A 266 12.66 -38.42 -9.36
CA ILE A 266 11.72 -37.59 -8.64
C ILE A 266 11.08 -36.64 -9.64
N GLY A 267 9.76 -36.56 -9.61
CA GLY A 267 8.97 -35.54 -10.27
C GLY A 267 8.43 -34.54 -9.26
N TYR A 268 8.10 -33.38 -9.73
CA TYR A 268 7.39 -32.37 -8.94
C TYR A 268 6.50 -31.50 -9.81
N ASN A 269 5.48 -30.92 -9.19
CA ASN A 269 4.66 -29.88 -9.78
C ASN A 269 4.35 -28.80 -8.74
N ARG A 270 3.88 -27.64 -9.21
CA ARG A 270 3.49 -26.53 -8.37
C ARG A 270 2.31 -25.76 -8.94
N PHE A 271 1.61 -25.07 -8.06
CA PHE A 271 0.59 -24.07 -8.37
C PHE A 271 0.96 -22.78 -7.65
N ASP A 272 0.87 -21.66 -8.33
CA ASP A 272 1.38 -20.36 -7.85
C ASP A 272 0.24 -19.39 -7.54
N GLY A 273 0.35 -18.65 -6.42
CA GLY A 273 -0.53 -17.53 -6.07
C GLY A 273 -0.10 -16.26 -6.80
N THR A 274 -0.34 -16.22 -8.11
CA THR A 274 0.03 -15.12 -9.00
C THR A 274 -1.08 -14.07 -9.14
N GLU A 275 -0.89 -13.07 -10.01
CA GLU A 275 -1.87 -12.01 -10.25
C GLU A 275 -3.12 -12.48 -11.03
N GLU A 276 -3.07 -13.67 -11.62
CA GLU A 276 -4.23 -14.29 -12.30
C GLU A 276 -5.30 -14.81 -11.33
N VAL A 277 -5.02 -14.81 -10.03
CA VAL A 277 -5.93 -15.27 -8.98
C VAL A 277 -6.01 -14.27 -7.83
N LEU A 278 -7.08 -14.35 -7.07
CA LEU A 278 -7.32 -13.40 -5.99
C LEU A 278 -6.46 -13.66 -4.75
N GLN A 279 -5.98 -12.58 -4.17
CA GLN A 279 -5.31 -12.57 -2.88
C GLN A 279 -5.86 -11.42 -2.03
N LEU A 280 -6.09 -11.67 -0.74
CA LEU A 280 -6.66 -10.71 0.19
C LEU A 280 -5.87 -10.68 1.49
N ASN A 281 -5.64 -9.48 2.01
CA ASN A 281 -5.08 -9.28 3.35
C ASN A 281 -6.17 -9.05 4.39
N LYS A 282 -6.04 -9.70 5.53
CA LYS A 282 -6.77 -9.37 6.74
C LYS A 282 -5.83 -8.63 7.68
N ILE A 283 -6.23 -7.44 8.09
CA ILE A 283 -5.45 -6.59 9.00
C ILE A 283 -6.26 -6.36 10.26
N GLU A 284 -5.68 -6.73 11.38
CA GLU A 284 -6.25 -6.48 12.70
C GLU A 284 -5.36 -5.46 13.44
N ASN A 285 -5.95 -4.37 13.90
CA ASN A 285 -5.34 -3.38 14.77
C ASN A 285 -6.02 -3.41 16.15
N ASP A 286 -5.33 -2.95 17.18
CA ASP A 286 -5.98 -2.66 18.46
C ASP A 286 -6.83 -1.39 18.33
N THR A 287 -8.09 -1.57 17.96
CA THR A 287 -9.03 -0.48 17.67
C THR A 287 -9.25 0.43 18.87
N GLU A 288 -9.23 -0.10 20.10
CA GLU A 288 -9.40 0.71 21.31
C GLU A 288 -8.19 1.64 21.54
N ASN A 289 -6.98 1.16 21.29
CA ASN A 289 -5.79 1.99 21.32
C ASN A 289 -5.83 3.07 20.24
N LEU A 290 -6.23 2.72 19.01
CA LEU A 290 -6.37 3.69 17.91
C LEU A 290 -7.41 4.78 18.23
N LYS A 291 -8.55 4.42 18.82
CA LYS A 291 -9.55 5.39 19.28
C LYS A 291 -8.98 6.34 20.34
N LYS A 292 -8.19 5.81 21.30
CA LYS A 292 -7.50 6.63 22.29
C LYS A 292 -6.51 7.58 21.64
N LEU A 293 -5.74 7.14 20.65
CA LEU A 293 -4.82 7.99 19.89
C LEU A 293 -5.58 9.08 19.13
N ALA A 294 -6.68 8.74 18.48
CA ALA A 294 -7.51 9.68 17.74
C ALA A 294 -8.15 10.74 18.67
N SER A 295 -8.45 10.40 19.92
CA SER A 295 -9.06 11.34 20.89
C SER A 295 -8.04 12.15 21.69
N LYS A 296 -6.93 11.52 22.13
CA LYS A 296 -6.00 12.08 23.15
C LYS A 296 -4.91 12.99 22.58
N TYR A 297 -4.52 12.78 21.32
CA TYR A 297 -3.34 13.46 20.76
C TYR A 297 -3.66 14.54 19.73
N GLN A 298 -4.93 14.93 19.61
CA GLN A 298 -5.34 16.02 18.73
C GLN A 298 -4.65 17.37 19.02
N GLU A 299 -4.07 17.52 20.22
CA GLU A 299 -3.34 18.72 20.61
C GLU A 299 -1.91 18.81 20.10
N LYS A 300 -1.28 17.67 19.74
CA LYS A 300 0.15 17.62 19.39
C LYS A 300 0.40 17.18 17.96
N CYS A 301 -0.26 16.12 17.54
CA CYS A 301 -0.05 15.52 16.21
C CYS A 301 -1.27 14.74 15.74
N THR A 302 -1.31 14.52 14.44
CA THR A 302 -2.17 13.53 13.81
C THR A 302 -1.33 12.38 13.28
N TYR A 303 -1.98 11.27 12.95
CA TYR A 303 -1.29 10.05 12.54
C TYR A 303 -1.66 9.64 11.12
N LEU A 304 -0.69 9.06 10.43
CA LEU A 304 -0.89 8.28 9.21
C LEU A 304 -0.29 6.89 9.42
N LYS A 305 -1.08 5.85 9.16
CA LYS A 305 -0.67 4.46 9.31
C LYS A 305 -1.25 3.61 8.18
N SER A 306 -0.43 2.76 7.58
CA SER A 306 -0.83 1.73 6.63
C SER A 306 -0.54 0.32 7.19
N PRO A 307 -1.25 -0.71 6.71
CA PRO A 307 -2.27 -0.68 5.64
C PRO A 307 -3.64 -0.16 6.06
N ALA A 308 -3.98 -0.20 7.33
CA ALA A 308 -5.19 0.34 7.95
C ALA A 308 -4.86 0.85 9.34
N GLY A 309 -5.80 1.47 10.01
CA GLY A 309 -5.71 1.85 11.41
C GLY A 309 -6.05 3.31 11.68
N ILE A 310 -5.26 4.26 11.25
CA ILE A 310 -5.49 5.67 11.55
C ILE A 310 -5.04 6.57 10.39
N PHE A 311 -5.92 7.50 10.00
CA PHE A 311 -5.69 8.49 8.95
C PHE A 311 -5.84 9.91 9.51
N THR A 312 -5.46 10.90 8.73
CA THR A 312 -5.61 12.32 9.09
C THR A 312 -6.75 12.94 8.27
N GLU A 313 -7.79 13.39 8.95
CA GLU A 313 -8.83 14.25 8.38
C GLU A 313 -8.36 15.70 8.43
N VAL A 314 -8.61 16.44 7.36
CA VAL A 314 -8.26 17.85 7.21
C VAL A 314 -9.51 18.64 6.92
N THR A 315 -9.78 19.69 7.69
CA THR A 315 -10.84 20.66 7.41
C THR A 315 -10.22 21.90 6.79
N LEU A 316 -10.59 22.17 5.54
CA LEU A 316 -10.11 23.33 4.80
C LEU A 316 -11.02 24.54 5.06
N PRO A 317 -10.46 25.73 5.32
CA PRO A 317 -11.23 26.97 5.62
C PRO A 317 -11.77 27.59 4.30
N ILE A 318 -12.58 26.82 3.57
CA ILE A 318 -13.06 27.17 2.22
C ILE A 318 -13.84 28.49 2.21
N GLU A 319 -14.64 28.73 3.27
CA GLU A 319 -15.42 29.97 3.36
C GLU A 319 -14.52 31.19 3.53
N ASP A 320 -13.51 31.10 4.41
CA ASP A 320 -12.58 32.21 4.63
C ASP A 320 -11.71 32.48 3.39
N ILE A 321 -11.29 31.41 2.71
CA ILE A 321 -10.53 31.54 1.44
C ILE A 321 -11.34 32.29 0.39
N MET A 322 -12.62 32.01 0.27
CA MET A 322 -13.45 32.57 -0.79
C MET A 322 -14.14 33.87 -0.43
N LYS A 323 -14.15 34.26 0.85
CA LYS A 323 -14.81 35.46 1.35
C LYS A 323 -14.20 36.73 0.74
N GLY A 324 -15.00 37.47 -0.04
CA GLY A 324 -14.55 38.66 -0.75
C GLY A 324 -13.77 38.38 -2.04
N HIS A 325 -13.61 37.09 -2.38
CA HIS A 325 -12.93 36.59 -3.58
C HIS A 325 -13.84 35.71 -4.46
N GLU A 326 -15.16 35.86 -4.30
CA GLU A 326 -16.15 35.00 -4.98
C GLU A 326 -16.13 35.17 -6.51
N LYS A 327 -15.68 36.32 -6.98
CA LYS A 327 -15.53 36.66 -8.41
C LYS A 327 -14.09 36.57 -8.91
N ASP A 328 -13.12 36.40 -8.01
CA ASP A 328 -11.71 36.34 -8.34
C ASP A 328 -11.32 34.95 -8.85
N THR A 329 -10.26 34.88 -9.62
CA THR A 329 -9.67 33.59 -10.01
C THR A 329 -8.70 33.14 -8.94
N LEU A 330 -8.93 31.95 -8.35
CA LEU A 330 -7.98 31.30 -7.45
C LEU A 330 -6.92 30.60 -8.30
N ASN A 331 -5.74 31.20 -8.44
CA ASN A 331 -4.66 30.68 -9.29
C ASN A 331 -3.92 29.51 -8.66
N THR A 332 -3.56 29.65 -7.39
CA THR A 332 -2.87 28.60 -6.64
C THR A 332 -3.40 28.48 -5.22
N ALA A 333 -3.35 27.27 -4.70
CA ALA A 333 -3.58 26.99 -3.30
C ALA A 333 -2.58 25.90 -2.88
N THR A 334 -1.57 26.27 -2.11
CA THR A 334 -0.48 25.36 -1.67
C THR A 334 -0.65 25.01 -0.20
N ILE A 335 -0.54 23.73 0.12
CA ILE A 335 -0.58 23.25 1.51
C ILE A 335 0.49 22.20 1.74
N SER A 336 1.15 22.27 2.90
CA SER A 336 2.18 21.32 3.31
C SER A 336 1.85 20.72 4.68
N PHE A 337 2.06 19.42 4.81
CA PHE A 337 1.87 18.66 6.05
C PHE A 337 3.22 18.14 6.55
N PRO A 338 3.90 18.89 7.43
CA PRO A 338 5.17 18.47 8.01
C PRO A 338 5.00 17.27 8.94
N ARG A 339 6.00 16.37 8.93
CA ARG A 339 6.10 15.33 9.94
C ARG A 339 6.54 15.92 11.27
N LEU A 340 5.98 15.37 12.34
CA LEU A 340 6.56 15.52 13.66
C LEU A 340 7.60 14.41 13.86
N ASN A 341 8.84 14.77 14.11
CA ASN A 341 9.91 13.81 14.30
C ASN A 341 9.63 12.89 15.49
N ASN A 342 10.02 11.63 15.34
CA ASN A 342 9.84 10.59 16.32
C ASN A 342 10.92 10.70 17.42
N ASP A 343 10.55 10.49 18.68
CA ASP A 343 11.47 10.44 19.81
C ASP A 343 12.40 9.20 19.76
N ASN A 344 12.09 8.20 18.91
CA ASN A 344 12.75 6.92 18.78
C ASN A 344 13.30 6.70 17.35
N GLU A 345 13.86 7.72 16.71
CA GLU A 345 14.36 7.62 15.32
C GLU A 345 15.37 6.47 15.13
N ASP A 346 16.14 6.14 16.15
CA ASP A 346 17.17 5.08 16.12
C ASP A 346 16.60 3.67 16.39
N ASN A 347 15.29 3.50 16.60
CA ASN A 347 14.72 2.17 16.82
C ASN A 347 14.73 1.38 15.50
N PRO A 348 15.46 0.25 15.41
CA PRO A 348 15.57 -0.53 14.18
C PRO A 348 14.27 -1.18 13.73
N TYR A 349 13.24 -1.16 14.58
CA TYR A 349 11.93 -1.72 14.30
C TYR A 349 10.90 -0.66 13.90
N ASN A 350 11.31 0.59 13.71
CA ASN A 350 10.42 1.64 13.22
C ASN A 350 9.86 1.26 11.85
N PHE A 351 8.59 1.58 11.67
CA PHE A 351 7.98 1.49 10.34
C PHE A 351 8.49 2.63 9.46
N ALA A 352 8.55 2.37 8.17
CA ALA A 352 8.89 3.40 7.21
C ALA A 352 7.84 4.52 7.22
N THR A 353 8.26 5.73 6.85
CA THR A 353 7.33 6.81 6.57
C THR A 353 6.56 6.47 5.28
N PRO A 354 5.23 6.64 5.23
CA PRO A 354 4.49 6.47 3.98
C PRO A 354 5.12 7.28 2.85
N SER A 355 5.46 6.64 1.74
CA SER A 355 6.17 7.30 0.62
C SER A 355 5.30 8.28 -0.14
N THR A 356 4.00 7.96 -0.25
CA THR A 356 3.03 8.78 -0.98
C THR A 356 1.69 8.77 -0.24
N ILE A 357 1.05 9.92 -0.18
CA ILE A 357 -0.29 10.07 0.36
C ILE A 357 -1.26 10.61 -0.69
N LEU A 358 -2.50 10.15 -0.61
CA LEU A 358 -3.64 10.68 -1.36
C LEU A 358 -4.38 11.67 -0.47
N MET A 359 -4.72 12.84 -1.01
CA MET A 359 -5.73 13.75 -0.48
C MET A 359 -7.00 13.56 -1.30
N VAL A 360 -8.09 13.20 -0.67
CA VAL A 360 -9.39 12.97 -1.31
C VAL A 360 -10.52 13.52 -0.44
N GLN A 361 -11.60 14.00 -1.07
CA GLN A 361 -12.79 14.42 -0.32
C GLN A 361 -13.32 13.28 0.53
N LYS A 362 -13.68 13.57 1.79
CA LYS A 362 -14.03 12.55 2.80
C LYS A 362 -15.15 11.63 2.32
N ASP A 363 -16.21 12.17 1.77
CA ASP A 363 -17.36 11.38 1.29
C ASP A 363 -17.06 10.56 0.01
N SER A 364 -15.93 10.85 -0.65
CA SER A 364 -15.49 10.14 -1.84
C SER A 364 -14.46 9.06 -1.55
N LEU A 365 -13.95 8.94 -0.33
CA LEU A 365 -12.84 8.06 0.03
C LEU A 365 -13.10 6.60 -0.38
N GLN A 366 -14.23 6.04 0.03
CA GLN A 366 -14.59 4.66 -0.28
C GLN A 366 -14.73 4.45 -1.78
N SER A 367 -15.53 5.30 -2.45
CA SER A 367 -15.79 5.19 -3.89
C SER A 367 -14.56 5.47 -4.76
N PHE A 368 -13.53 6.14 -4.24
CA PHE A 368 -12.27 6.35 -4.94
C PHE A 368 -11.57 5.01 -5.21
N PHE A 369 -11.45 4.19 -4.18
CA PHE A 369 -10.76 2.89 -4.28
C PHE A 369 -11.64 1.82 -4.93
N GLU A 370 -12.93 1.71 -4.57
CA GLU A 370 -13.86 0.75 -5.16
C GLU A 370 -14.00 0.91 -6.68
N LYS A 371 -14.00 2.14 -7.16
CA LYS A 371 -14.10 2.44 -8.59
C LYS A 371 -12.74 2.58 -9.28
N SER A 372 -11.66 2.19 -8.61
CA SER A 372 -10.28 2.26 -9.14
C SER A 372 -9.96 3.63 -9.77
N LYS A 373 -10.38 4.72 -9.13
CA LYS A 373 -10.15 6.08 -9.63
C LYS A 373 -8.67 6.45 -9.55
N LEU A 374 -8.25 7.32 -10.46
CA LEU A 374 -6.96 8.00 -10.42
C LEU A 374 -7.11 9.39 -9.84
N ALA A 375 -6.02 9.96 -9.32
CA ALA A 375 -5.99 11.34 -8.89
C ALA A 375 -6.21 12.27 -10.11
N ASP A 376 -7.25 13.11 -10.04
CA ASP A 376 -7.72 13.95 -11.15
C ASP A 376 -7.21 15.39 -11.07
N ASN A 377 -6.44 15.72 -10.03
CA ASN A 377 -5.97 17.09 -9.74
C ASN A 377 -7.12 18.12 -9.65
N ARG A 378 -8.31 17.66 -9.30
CA ARG A 378 -9.50 18.47 -9.10
C ARG A 378 -10.24 18.14 -7.80
N THR A 379 -10.49 16.85 -7.54
CA THR A 379 -11.17 16.37 -6.33
C THR A 379 -10.26 15.47 -5.49
N SER A 380 -9.13 15.08 -6.07
CA SER A 380 -8.13 14.20 -5.45
C SER A 380 -6.72 14.52 -5.97
N TYR A 381 -5.74 14.43 -5.07
CA TYR A 381 -4.34 14.75 -5.32
C TYR A 381 -3.43 13.76 -4.64
N THR A 382 -2.24 13.54 -5.20
CA THR A 382 -1.18 12.79 -4.54
C THR A 382 -0.01 13.69 -4.18
N ALA A 383 0.64 13.40 -3.06
CA ALA A 383 1.89 14.04 -2.66
C ALA A 383 2.88 13.01 -2.14
N SER A 384 4.11 13.06 -2.63
CA SER A 384 5.19 12.21 -2.13
C SER A 384 5.88 12.88 -0.94
N TYR A 385 6.37 12.04 -0.01
CA TYR A 385 7.21 12.50 1.08
C TYR A 385 8.51 13.07 0.54
N SER A 386 8.87 14.27 0.99
CA SER A 386 10.15 14.92 0.67
C SER A 386 11.01 15.00 1.91
N SER A 387 12.20 14.39 1.86
CA SER A 387 13.22 14.49 2.91
C SER A 387 14.16 15.68 2.75
N THR A 388 14.14 16.37 1.59
CA THR A 388 15.07 17.43 1.22
C THR A 388 14.33 18.65 0.64
N GLY A 389 15.06 19.74 0.39
CA GLY A 389 14.53 20.94 -0.26
C GLY A 389 13.75 21.89 0.65
N THR A 390 13.01 22.81 0.06
CA THR A 390 12.27 23.89 0.75
C THR A 390 11.19 23.35 1.66
N TYR A 391 10.52 22.26 1.28
CA TYR A 391 9.46 21.60 2.03
C TYR A 391 9.93 20.24 2.57
N LYS A 392 11.14 20.21 3.13
CA LYS A 392 11.72 19.00 3.70
C LYS A 392 10.90 18.46 4.88
N ASN A 393 10.95 17.17 5.07
CA ASN A 393 10.24 16.43 6.12
C ASN A 393 8.71 16.63 6.07
N ALA A 394 8.15 16.68 4.86
CA ALA A 394 6.74 17.01 4.66
C ALA A 394 6.15 16.35 3.40
N TYR A 395 4.83 16.36 3.35
CA TYR A 395 4.03 16.11 2.14
C TYR A 395 3.45 17.45 1.67
N THR A 396 3.74 17.85 0.43
CA THR A 396 3.29 19.14 -0.11
C THR A 396 2.41 18.96 -1.33
N PHE A 397 1.22 19.50 -1.26
CA PHE A 397 0.30 19.65 -2.39
C PHE A 397 0.48 21.04 -2.98
N GLN A 398 1.12 21.10 -4.15
CA GLN A 398 1.59 22.36 -4.75
C GLN A 398 0.46 23.27 -5.21
N ASN A 399 -0.61 22.70 -5.74
CA ASN A 399 -1.77 23.49 -6.17
C ASN A 399 -3.07 22.69 -6.08
N ILE A 400 -3.88 23.02 -5.08
CA ILE A 400 -5.22 22.45 -4.88
C ILE A 400 -6.34 23.49 -5.13
N ALA A 401 -6.09 24.53 -5.93
CA ALA A 401 -7.07 25.59 -6.23
C ALA A 401 -8.36 25.01 -6.81
N ASN A 402 -8.25 24.02 -7.70
CA ASN A 402 -9.42 23.35 -8.27
C ASN A 402 -10.26 22.63 -7.20
N LEU A 403 -9.62 22.03 -6.19
CA LEU A 403 -10.33 21.38 -5.07
C LEU A 403 -11.07 22.42 -4.23
N VAL A 404 -10.41 23.53 -3.87
CA VAL A 404 -11.02 24.64 -3.12
C VAL A 404 -12.25 25.18 -3.87
N SER A 405 -12.11 25.43 -5.16
CA SER A 405 -13.19 25.90 -6.01
C SER A 405 -14.35 24.90 -6.14
N ALA A 406 -14.04 23.60 -6.26
CA ALA A 406 -15.04 22.55 -6.33
C ALA A 406 -15.80 22.39 -5.00
N MET A 407 -15.10 22.49 -3.87
CA MET A 407 -15.69 22.46 -2.54
C MET A 407 -16.58 23.67 -2.30
N TYR A 408 -16.14 24.87 -2.69
CA TYR A 408 -16.96 26.08 -2.55
C TYR A 408 -18.29 26.00 -3.32
N LYS A 409 -18.28 25.44 -4.52
CA LYS A 409 -19.51 25.17 -5.33
C LYS A 409 -20.46 24.17 -4.65
N ASN A 410 -19.93 23.34 -3.77
CA ASN A 410 -20.68 22.35 -3.01
C ASN A 410 -20.93 22.78 -1.56
N LYS A 411 -20.70 24.04 -1.21
CA LYS A 411 -20.92 24.59 0.14
C LYS A 411 -22.28 24.19 0.67
N GLY A 412 -22.29 23.64 1.90
CA GLY A 412 -23.51 23.25 2.60
C GLY A 412 -24.18 21.96 2.08
N LYS A 413 -23.61 21.28 1.07
CA LYS A 413 -24.12 19.98 0.62
C LYS A 413 -23.52 18.82 1.44
N GLY A 414 -24.00 18.65 2.67
CA GLY A 414 -23.55 17.62 3.59
C GLY A 414 -22.55 18.13 4.63
N GLU A 415 -22.30 17.32 5.68
CA GLU A 415 -21.45 17.70 6.83
C GLU A 415 -19.93 17.70 6.50
N ASN A 416 -19.54 17.04 5.43
CA ASN A 416 -18.13 16.87 5.07
C ASN A 416 -17.71 17.67 3.83
N TRP A 417 -18.52 18.64 3.40
CA TRP A 417 -18.33 19.38 2.17
C TRP A 417 -16.96 20.08 2.06
N ASN A 418 -16.34 20.44 3.20
CA ASN A 418 -15.03 21.10 3.28
C ASN A 418 -13.94 20.20 3.91
N LYS A 419 -14.18 18.87 3.98
CA LYS A 419 -13.26 17.93 4.60
C LYS A 419 -12.60 17.02 3.57
N VAL A 420 -11.30 16.80 3.74
CA VAL A 420 -10.53 15.80 3.00
C VAL A 420 -9.88 14.83 3.97
N VAL A 421 -9.47 13.68 3.46
CA VAL A 421 -8.71 12.67 4.21
C VAL A 421 -7.38 12.45 3.52
N LEU A 422 -6.31 12.41 4.31
CA LEU A 422 -4.97 12.00 3.89
C LEU A 422 -4.82 10.51 4.14
N VAL A 423 -4.49 9.75 3.09
CA VAL A 423 -4.43 8.29 3.12
C VAL A 423 -3.12 7.82 2.50
N PRO A 424 -2.33 6.95 3.17
CA PRO A 424 -1.19 6.28 2.57
C PRO A 424 -1.59 5.44 1.36
N VAL A 425 -0.93 5.64 0.22
CA VAL A 425 -1.24 4.94 -1.03
C VAL A 425 0.01 4.42 -1.71
N ASN A 426 -0.17 3.33 -2.46
CA ASN A 426 0.78 2.84 -3.44
C ASN A 426 0.33 3.30 -4.83
N VAL A 427 1.22 4.03 -5.53
CA VAL A 427 0.99 4.55 -6.88
C VAL A 427 1.74 3.67 -7.86
N ILE A 428 1.02 3.03 -8.74
CA ILE A 428 1.59 2.19 -9.82
C ILE A 428 1.62 3.03 -11.09
N THR A 429 2.78 3.08 -11.71
CA THR A 429 3.00 3.82 -12.96
C THR A 429 3.33 2.85 -14.09
N THR A 430 2.95 3.23 -15.29
CA THR A 430 3.30 2.52 -16.53
C THR A 430 3.97 3.50 -17.48
N THR A 431 5.06 3.08 -18.10
CA THR A 431 5.76 3.89 -19.11
C THR A 431 5.17 3.60 -20.49
N GLN A 432 4.67 4.64 -21.15
CA GLN A 432 4.14 4.62 -22.51
C GLN A 432 5.05 5.51 -23.38
N GLY A 433 5.92 4.90 -24.14
CA GLY A 433 6.96 5.63 -24.88
C GLY A 433 7.92 6.37 -23.92
N TYR A 434 7.97 7.69 -23.99
CA TYR A 434 8.80 8.54 -23.11
C TYR A 434 8.02 9.13 -21.92
N THR A 435 6.74 8.81 -21.77
CA THR A 435 5.90 9.38 -20.72
C THR A 435 5.55 8.32 -19.67
N THR A 436 5.78 8.64 -18.41
CA THR A 436 5.32 7.82 -17.27
C THR A 436 3.96 8.35 -16.81
N VAL A 437 2.96 7.48 -16.80
CA VAL A 437 1.59 7.79 -16.38
C VAL A 437 1.20 6.93 -15.18
N ILE A 438 0.36 7.47 -14.31
CA ILE A 438 -0.22 6.70 -13.21
C ILE A 438 -1.27 5.76 -13.81
N SER A 439 -1.11 4.46 -13.59
CA SER A 439 -2.03 3.42 -14.06
C SER A 439 -2.97 2.94 -12.96
N LYS A 440 -2.56 3.01 -11.67
CA LYS A 440 -3.38 2.57 -10.55
C LYS A 440 -2.97 3.27 -9.24
N ILE A 441 -3.95 3.50 -8.37
CA ILE A 441 -3.73 3.97 -7.00
C ILE A 441 -4.47 3.02 -6.06
N ASN A 442 -3.73 2.35 -5.18
CA ASN A 442 -4.27 1.43 -4.18
C ASN A 442 -3.92 1.92 -2.77
N HIS A 443 -4.65 1.43 -1.77
CA HIS A 443 -4.17 1.54 -0.39
C HIS A 443 -2.76 0.94 -0.26
N ASP A 444 -1.88 1.64 0.46
CA ASP A 444 -0.56 1.07 0.77
C ASP A 444 -0.72 -0.11 1.73
N MET A 445 -0.29 -1.30 1.28
CA MET A 445 -0.31 -2.53 2.07
C MET A 445 1.04 -2.83 2.74
N SER A 446 2.01 -1.92 2.67
CA SER A 446 3.22 -2.00 3.49
C SER A 446 2.98 -1.51 4.91
N LEU A 447 3.80 -1.94 5.85
CA LEU A 447 3.78 -1.37 7.20
C LEU A 447 4.51 -0.02 7.17
N ALA A 448 3.72 1.04 7.28
CA ALA A 448 4.25 2.38 7.40
C ALA A 448 3.45 3.18 8.43
N SER A 449 4.11 4.06 9.17
CA SER A 449 3.46 4.95 10.12
C SER A 449 4.26 6.23 10.33
N THR A 450 3.57 7.32 10.59
CA THR A 450 4.19 8.61 10.89
C THR A 450 3.24 9.52 11.65
N ARG A 451 3.78 10.49 12.37
CA ARG A 451 3.06 11.61 12.95
C ARG A 451 3.18 12.83 12.04
N LEU A 452 2.09 13.55 11.88
CA LEU A 452 2.07 14.87 11.26
C LEU A 452 1.87 15.93 12.33
N ILE A 453 2.43 17.13 12.12
CA ILE A 453 2.13 18.28 12.97
C ILE A 453 0.62 18.54 12.87
N VAL A 454 -0.02 18.83 14.02
CA VAL A 454 -1.44 19.13 14.04
C VAL A 454 -1.71 20.53 13.46
N GLY A 455 -2.70 20.61 12.58
CA GLY A 455 -3.28 21.88 12.18
C GLY A 455 -4.31 22.36 13.21
N THR A 456 -4.23 23.60 13.63
CA THR A 456 -5.11 24.21 14.61
C THR A 456 -5.39 25.69 14.28
N ASP A 457 -6.54 26.19 14.73
CA ASP A 457 -6.86 27.62 14.66
C ASP A 457 -6.26 28.42 15.83
N ASP A 458 -5.62 27.73 16.79
CA ASP A 458 -5.03 28.36 17.96
C ASP A 458 -3.64 28.97 17.63
N PRO A 459 -3.50 30.31 17.62
CA PRO A 459 -2.24 30.97 17.27
C PRO A 459 -1.14 30.75 18.31
N ASP A 460 -1.47 30.40 19.55
CA ASP A 460 -0.52 30.21 20.64
C ASP A 460 0.18 28.84 20.59
N LYS A 461 -0.27 27.92 19.74
CA LYS A 461 0.34 26.59 19.52
C LYS A 461 1.40 26.56 18.42
N ASP A 462 2.02 27.68 18.10
CA ASP A 462 2.95 27.82 16.97
C ASP A 462 4.31 27.14 17.14
N TYR A 463 4.65 26.59 18.31
CA TYR A 463 5.97 26.02 18.57
C TYR A 463 5.93 24.74 19.38
N THR A 464 6.68 23.72 18.92
CA THR A 464 7.07 22.56 19.73
C THR A 464 8.55 22.65 20.06
N THR A 465 8.98 22.04 21.16
CA THR A 465 10.40 21.86 21.46
C THR A 465 10.83 20.53 20.86
N ASP A 466 11.78 20.59 19.93
CA ASP A 466 12.49 19.41 19.43
C ASP A 466 13.21 18.76 20.62
N LYS A 467 12.82 17.56 20.99
CA LYS A 467 13.34 16.87 22.16
C LYS A 467 14.78 16.40 21.98
N VAL A 468 15.24 16.22 20.75
CA VAL A 468 16.62 15.80 20.45
C VAL A 468 17.57 16.99 20.53
N THR A 469 17.18 18.15 20.01
CA THR A 469 18.03 19.33 19.94
C THR A 469 17.73 20.36 21.01
N GLY A 470 16.63 20.22 21.76
CA GLY A 470 16.16 21.20 22.75
C GLY A 470 15.71 22.55 22.13
N LYS A 471 15.72 22.67 20.81
CA LYS A 471 15.37 23.91 20.11
C LYS A 471 13.87 24.00 19.89
N LYS A 472 13.32 25.20 20.01
CA LYS A 472 11.95 25.48 19.55
C LYS A 472 11.92 25.35 18.03
N VAL A 473 11.17 24.38 17.54
CA VAL A 473 10.90 24.19 16.12
C VAL A 473 9.55 24.79 15.83
N ALA A 474 9.44 25.60 14.78
CA ALA A 474 8.15 26.13 14.35
C ALA A 474 7.23 24.93 14.02
N SER A 475 6.29 24.71 14.90
CA SER A 475 5.18 23.75 14.70
C SER A 475 3.92 24.48 14.31
N GLY A 476 4.10 25.68 13.75
CA GLY A 476 3.02 26.60 13.44
C GLY A 476 1.80 25.95 12.80
N PRO A 477 0.62 26.53 12.91
CA PRO A 477 -0.59 25.97 12.34
C PRO A 477 -0.35 25.66 10.87
N ILE A 478 -0.79 24.50 10.40
CA ILE A 478 -0.77 24.18 8.97
C ILE A 478 -1.58 25.26 8.26
N ARG A 479 -0.94 25.93 7.30
CA ARG A 479 -1.58 27.01 6.53
C ARG A 479 -1.69 26.64 5.08
N ILE A 480 -2.87 26.90 4.51
CA ILE A 480 -3.05 26.92 3.07
C ILE A 480 -2.71 28.33 2.56
N LYS A 481 -1.74 28.41 1.65
CA LYS A 481 -1.32 29.66 1.01
C LYS A 481 -2.01 29.75 -0.34
N VAL A 482 -2.68 30.88 -0.59
CA VAL A 482 -3.47 31.08 -1.80
C VAL A 482 -3.03 32.33 -2.55
N ILE A 483 -3.15 32.29 -3.86
CA ILE A 483 -2.93 33.43 -4.76
C ILE A 483 -4.17 33.61 -5.60
N TYR A 484 -4.70 34.83 -5.57
CA TYR A 484 -5.85 35.25 -6.36
C TYR A 484 -5.41 36.21 -7.48
N SER A 485 -6.15 36.21 -8.56
CA SER A 485 -6.10 37.26 -9.56
C SER A 485 -7.49 37.84 -9.86
N LYS A 486 -7.56 39.16 -9.98
CA LYS A 486 -8.75 39.90 -10.33
C LYS A 486 -8.44 40.84 -11.46
N PHE A 487 -9.26 40.83 -12.50
CA PHE A 487 -9.23 41.90 -13.50
C PHE A 487 -9.77 43.18 -12.87
N LYS A 488 -9.13 44.30 -13.16
CA LYS A 488 -9.72 45.60 -12.78
C LYS A 488 -11.05 45.74 -13.50
N GLU A 489 -12.13 45.84 -12.73
CA GLU A 489 -13.41 46.36 -13.24
C GLU A 489 -13.22 47.83 -13.59
N GLU A 490 -13.71 48.30 -14.75
CA GLU A 490 -13.74 49.71 -15.16
C GLU A 490 -14.51 50.59 -14.19
#